data_3105be1c78bf9204088cb9fa31f730f3
#
_entry.id   3105be1c78bf9204088cb9fa31f730f3
#
_cell.length_a   1.000
_cell.length_b   1.000
_cell.length_c   1.000
_cell.angle_alpha   90.00
_cell.angle_beta   90.00
_cell.angle_gamma   90.00
#
_symmetry.space_group_name_H-M   'P 1'
#
loop_
_entity.id
_entity.type
_entity.pdbx_description
1 polymer ?
#
loop_
_entity_poly.entity_id
_entity_poly.type
_entity_poly.pdbx_seq_one_letter_code
_entity_poly.pdbx_strand_id
1 'polypeptide(L)'
;KQAGINIGVLSALIQAGALQSYKTKRSRLVLEAQSFNLLTDREKRNFIQLGPKFNYDVLNTIKAATQDKILGDDNKRLMADKRFETFKKKYLKYKEIWEKNRVYEDFANWFFEKKLLGYSYSTKLKSVFSKEKPLMNSYEVEASENNDRIYMVGVVNDCFKRRSRNGNQYAKIEMSDELGFLHGMLMDTQRQPKLTEFLQQNNNTLPKKESVIYIEGRKSDDIVFIDSVSVYDDKIYMKLSDLK
;
A
#
# COMPACT_ATOMS: atom_id res chain seq x y z
N LYS A 1 -10.71 17.53 -18.35
CA LYS A 1 -12.17 17.56 -18.66
C LYS A 1 -12.53 16.79 -19.93
N GLN A 2 -11.67 16.77 -20.95
CA GLN A 2 -11.97 16.10 -22.21
C GLN A 2 -12.11 14.56 -22.06
N ALA A 3 -11.40 13.95 -21.10
CA ALA A 3 -11.44 12.50 -20.89
C ALA A 3 -12.47 12.04 -19.85
N GLY A 4 -13.17 12.96 -19.15
CA GLY A 4 -14.15 12.63 -18.10
C GLY A 4 -13.59 11.90 -16.88
N ILE A 5 -12.25 11.83 -16.74
CA ILE A 5 -11.56 11.09 -15.67
C ILE A 5 -11.59 11.94 -14.38
N ASN A 6 -12.20 11.40 -13.33
CA ASN A 6 -12.13 12.01 -12.01
C ASN A 6 -10.83 11.63 -11.28
N ILE A 7 -10.54 12.31 -10.15
CA ILE A 7 -9.30 12.09 -9.41
C ILE A 7 -9.19 10.67 -8.83
N GLY A 8 -10.29 10.03 -8.48
CA GLY A 8 -10.28 8.65 -7.99
C GLY A 8 -9.84 7.67 -9.06
N VAL A 9 -10.41 7.80 -10.28
CA VAL A 9 -10.01 6.99 -11.44
C VAL A 9 -8.56 7.26 -11.84
N LEU A 10 -8.12 8.53 -11.85
CA LEU A 10 -6.73 8.87 -12.15
C LEU A 10 -5.78 8.25 -11.12
N SER A 11 -6.07 8.34 -9.83
CA SER A 11 -5.27 7.72 -8.78
C SER A 11 -5.20 6.20 -8.93
N ALA A 12 -6.32 5.54 -9.25
CA ALA A 12 -6.35 4.10 -9.50
C ALA A 12 -5.48 3.71 -10.72
N LEU A 13 -5.55 4.46 -11.82
CA LEU A 13 -4.69 4.23 -12.99
C LEU A 13 -3.20 4.39 -12.66
N ILE A 14 -2.83 5.42 -11.89
CA ILE A 14 -1.45 5.61 -11.43
C ILE A 14 -1.01 4.42 -10.56
N GLN A 15 -1.83 4.02 -9.60
CA GLN A 15 -1.53 2.92 -8.69
C GLN A 15 -1.45 1.57 -9.40
N ALA A 16 -2.27 1.37 -10.44
CA ALA A 16 -2.20 0.20 -11.33
C ALA A 16 -0.98 0.24 -12.27
N GLY A 17 -0.21 1.33 -12.31
CA GLY A 17 1.00 1.45 -13.12
C GLY A 17 0.79 1.93 -14.55
N ALA A 18 -0.40 2.41 -14.93
CA ALA A 18 -0.70 2.87 -16.28
C ALA A 18 0.20 4.04 -16.75
N LEU A 19 0.82 4.78 -15.82
CA LEU A 19 1.66 5.95 -16.12
C LEU A 19 3.15 5.71 -15.88
N GLN A 20 3.63 4.47 -15.94
CA GLN A 20 5.06 4.13 -15.76
C GLN A 20 6.01 4.79 -16.76
N SER A 21 5.52 5.13 -17.96
CA SER A 21 6.32 5.81 -18.99
C SER A 21 6.91 7.15 -18.54
N TYR A 22 6.30 7.80 -17.56
CA TYR A 22 6.80 9.05 -16.99
C TYR A 22 8.06 8.90 -16.12
N LYS A 23 8.53 7.69 -15.84
CA LYS A 23 9.72 7.38 -15.00
C LYS A 23 9.69 8.05 -13.61
N THR A 24 8.51 8.41 -13.14
CA THR A 24 8.27 9.02 -11.83
C THR A 24 7.63 7.99 -10.91
N LYS A 25 8.01 7.99 -9.65
CA LYS A 25 7.42 7.11 -8.65
C LYS A 25 5.91 7.30 -8.57
N ARG A 26 5.14 6.19 -8.51
CA ARG A 26 3.66 6.23 -8.49
C ARG A 26 3.11 7.05 -7.33
N SER A 27 3.71 6.90 -6.15
CA SER A 27 3.36 7.69 -4.98
C SER A 27 3.49 9.19 -5.22
N ARG A 28 4.54 9.60 -5.93
CA ARG A 28 4.76 11.00 -6.28
C ARG A 28 3.70 11.49 -7.28
N LEU A 29 3.38 10.68 -8.29
CA LEU A 29 2.32 11.01 -9.25
C LEU A 29 0.95 11.16 -8.58
N VAL A 30 0.63 10.29 -7.59
CA VAL A 30 -0.62 10.43 -6.83
C VAL A 30 -0.62 11.73 -6.03
N LEU A 31 0.47 12.07 -5.33
CA LEU A 31 0.59 13.35 -4.61
C LEU A 31 0.37 14.55 -5.53
N GLU A 32 0.98 14.54 -6.72
CA GLU A 32 0.85 15.63 -7.68
C GLU A 32 -0.56 15.73 -8.26
N ALA A 33 -1.17 14.59 -8.60
CA ALA A 33 -2.55 14.54 -9.08
C ALA A 33 -3.55 15.07 -8.02
N GLN A 34 -3.42 14.64 -6.77
CA GLN A 34 -4.23 15.12 -5.66
C GLN A 34 -4.04 16.63 -5.43
N SER A 35 -2.79 17.09 -5.48
CA SER A 35 -2.46 18.50 -5.30
C SER A 35 -3.03 19.38 -6.44
N PHE A 36 -2.88 18.92 -7.68
CA PHE A 36 -3.45 19.58 -8.86
C PHE A 36 -4.99 19.62 -8.78
N ASN A 37 -5.61 18.58 -8.23
CA ASN A 37 -7.06 18.54 -8.06
C ASN A 37 -7.60 19.59 -7.07
N LEU A 38 -6.77 20.12 -6.16
CA LEU A 38 -7.15 21.21 -5.25
C LEU A 38 -7.34 22.56 -5.97
N LEU A 39 -6.86 22.68 -7.20
CA LEU A 39 -6.93 23.90 -8.00
C LEU A 39 -8.29 24.03 -8.68
N THR A 40 -8.79 25.27 -8.79
CA THR A 40 -9.95 25.61 -9.62
C THR A 40 -9.59 25.45 -11.11
N ASP A 41 -10.59 25.41 -11.99
CA ASP A 41 -10.33 25.27 -13.43
C ASP A 41 -9.51 26.42 -14.01
N ARG A 42 -9.69 27.65 -13.52
CA ARG A 42 -8.86 28.80 -13.86
C ARG A 42 -7.42 28.62 -13.38
N GLU A 43 -7.24 28.25 -12.10
CA GLU A 43 -5.92 28.01 -11.53
C GLU A 43 -5.19 26.87 -12.24
N LYS A 44 -5.89 25.82 -12.68
CA LYS A 44 -5.33 24.72 -13.46
C LYS A 44 -4.78 25.18 -14.83
N ARG A 45 -5.55 25.98 -15.56
CA ARG A 45 -5.09 26.52 -16.87
C ARG A 45 -3.80 27.34 -16.71
N ASN A 46 -3.80 28.28 -15.77
CA ASN A 46 -2.61 29.10 -15.51
C ASN A 46 -1.43 28.28 -14.99
N PHE A 47 -1.68 27.25 -14.17
CA PHE A 47 -0.62 26.34 -13.73
C PHE A 47 0.03 25.59 -14.90
N ILE A 48 -0.74 25.08 -15.85
CA ILE A 48 -0.23 24.36 -17.02
C ILE A 48 0.71 25.24 -17.84
N GLN A 49 0.41 26.51 -17.99
CA GLN A 49 1.24 27.46 -18.74
C GLN A 49 2.52 27.84 -18.00
N LEU A 50 2.43 28.02 -16.67
CA LEU A 50 3.56 28.42 -15.85
C LEU A 50 4.44 27.24 -15.43
N GLY A 51 3.89 26.03 -15.38
CA GLY A 51 4.56 24.82 -14.94
C GLY A 51 5.92 24.55 -15.56
N PRO A 52 6.10 24.70 -16.88
CA PRO A 52 7.40 24.49 -17.52
C PRO A 52 8.54 25.34 -16.93
N LYS A 53 8.25 26.57 -16.50
CA LYS A 53 9.22 27.49 -15.88
C LYS A 53 9.73 27.01 -14.52
N PHE A 54 9.00 26.11 -13.86
CA PHE A 54 9.29 25.61 -12.52
C PHE A 54 9.39 24.09 -12.48
N ASN A 55 9.67 23.43 -13.60
CA ASN A 55 9.74 21.97 -13.73
C ASN A 55 8.48 21.26 -13.18
N TYR A 56 7.33 21.89 -13.31
CA TYR A 56 6.04 21.41 -12.80
C TYR A 56 6.00 21.14 -11.29
N ASP A 57 6.94 21.68 -10.50
CA ASP A 57 6.81 21.63 -9.03
C ASP A 57 5.57 22.41 -8.61
N VAL A 58 4.59 21.70 -8.05
CA VAL A 58 3.27 22.24 -7.75
C VAL A 58 3.34 23.41 -6.78
N LEU A 59 4.04 23.26 -5.66
CA LEU A 59 4.09 24.31 -4.64
C LEU A 59 4.88 25.51 -5.11
N ASN A 60 6.05 25.31 -5.72
CA ASN A 60 6.89 26.40 -6.21
C ASN A 60 6.24 27.15 -7.37
N THR A 61 5.61 26.45 -8.32
CA THR A 61 4.86 27.08 -9.40
C THR A 61 3.76 28.00 -8.87
N ILE A 62 2.94 27.49 -7.93
CA ILE A 62 1.83 28.28 -7.38
C ILE A 62 2.35 29.44 -6.53
N LYS A 63 3.41 29.21 -5.74
CA LYS A 63 4.03 30.25 -4.93
C LYS A 63 4.53 31.39 -5.81
N ALA A 64 5.32 31.10 -6.83
CA ALA A 64 5.84 32.08 -7.76
C ALA A 64 4.71 32.83 -8.48
N ALA A 65 3.73 32.12 -9.03
CA ALA A 65 2.58 32.72 -9.71
C ALA A 65 1.71 33.62 -8.80
N THR A 66 1.74 33.42 -7.49
CA THR A 66 0.98 34.21 -6.52
C THR A 66 1.79 35.38 -5.96
N GLN A 67 3.03 35.13 -5.56
CA GLN A 67 3.87 36.09 -4.84
C GLN A 67 4.68 36.98 -5.79
N ASP A 68 5.23 36.43 -6.88
CA ASP A 68 6.12 37.15 -7.80
C ASP A 68 5.34 37.95 -8.86
N LYS A 69 4.03 38.15 -8.66
CA LYS A 69 3.16 38.91 -9.56
C LYS A 69 3.15 38.37 -11.00
N ILE A 70 3.48 37.09 -11.20
CA ILE A 70 3.30 36.46 -12.50
C ILE A 70 1.80 36.38 -12.79
N LEU A 71 1.39 37.04 -13.84
CA LEU A 71 -0.01 37.11 -14.24
C LEU A 71 -0.36 35.89 -15.10
N GLY A 72 -1.57 35.34 -14.88
CA GLY A 72 -2.12 34.32 -15.76
C GLY A 72 -2.60 34.94 -17.09
N ASP A 73 -3.18 34.12 -17.99
CA ASP A 73 -3.72 34.54 -19.29
C ASP A 73 -4.72 35.69 -19.22
N ASP A 74 -5.43 35.77 -18.12
CA ASP A 74 -6.43 36.83 -17.86
C ASP A 74 -5.83 38.08 -17.22
N ASN A 75 -4.50 38.23 -17.24
CA ASN A 75 -3.78 39.34 -16.59
C ASN A 75 -4.06 39.47 -15.09
N LYS A 76 -4.46 38.38 -14.43
CA LYS A 76 -4.72 38.36 -12.99
C LYS A 76 -3.73 37.41 -12.30
N ARG A 77 -3.46 37.71 -11.03
CA ARG A 77 -2.71 36.80 -10.18
C ARG A 77 -3.35 35.42 -10.18
N LEU A 78 -2.53 34.35 -10.07
CA LEU A 78 -3.01 32.98 -10.05
C LEU A 78 -4.08 32.79 -8.95
N MET A 79 -3.79 33.25 -7.75
CA MET A 79 -4.73 33.27 -6.62
C MET A 79 -4.42 34.40 -5.65
N ALA A 80 -5.39 34.77 -4.80
CA ALA A 80 -5.17 35.68 -3.70
C ALA A 80 -4.37 35.03 -2.57
N ASP A 81 -3.67 35.83 -1.74
CA ASP A 81 -2.80 35.32 -0.67
C ASP A 81 -3.55 34.40 0.31
N LYS A 82 -4.76 34.77 0.72
CA LYS A 82 -5.61 33.92 1.58
C LYS A 82 -5.95 32.58 0.95
N ARG A 83 -6.18 32.55 -0.35
CA ARG A 83 -6.42 31.32 -1.12
C ARG A 83 -5.15 30.46 -1.21
N PHE A 84 -4.00 31.09 -1.41
CA PHE A 84 -2.71 30.41 -1.42
C PHE A 84 -2.41 29.73 -0.07
N GLU A 85 -2.63 30.41 1.04
CA GLU A 85 -2.42 29.80 2.36
C GLU A 85 -3.37 28.60 2.60
N THR A 86 -4.62 28.67 2.11
CA THR A 86 -5.55 27.54 2.16
C THR A 86 -5.09 26.37 1.32
N PHE A 87 -4.58 26.62 0.12
CA PHE A 87 -3.99 25.60 -0.75
C PHE A 87 -2.77 24.99 -0.09
N LYS A 88 -1.82 25.81 0.36
CA LYS A 88 -0.57 25.39 1.01
C LYS A 88 -0.84 24.48 2.20
N LYS A 89 -1.80 24.83 3.06
CA LYS A 89 -2.19 24.02 4.22
C LYS A 89 -2.65 22.61 3.79
N LYS A 90 -3.48 22.50 2.75
CA LYS A 90 -3.94 21.20 2.22
C LYS A 90 -2.83 20.42 1.55
N TYR A 91 -2.01 21.07 0.73
CA TYR A 91 -0.86 20.46 0.07
C TYR A 91 0.14 19.89 1.08
N LEU A 92 0.50 20.67 2.11
CA LEU A 92 1.46 20.23 3.13
C LEU A 92 0.94 19.01 3.90
N LYS A 93 -0.36 18.93 4.16
CA LYS A 93 -0.97 17.73 4.75
C LYS A 93 -0.80 16.50 3.86
N TYR A 94 -1.03 16.61 2.56
CA TYR A 94 -0.82 15.51 1.61
C TYR A 94 0.66 15.13 1.52
N LYS A 95 1.54 16.13 1.46
CA LYS A 95 2.98 15.93 1.42
C LYS A 95 3.49 15.22 2.68
N GLU A 96 3.04 15.59 3.86
CA GLU A 96 3.42 14.94 5.12
C GLU A 96 3.04 13.45 5.12
N ILE A 97 1.83 13.13 4.68
CA ILE A 97 1.40 11.73 4.57
C ILE A 97 2.26 10.98 3.56
N TRP A 98 2.55 11.58 2.41
CA TRP A 98 3.43 10.99 1.41
C TRP A 98 4.84 10.74 1.97
N GLU A 99 5.45 11.72 2.64
CA GLU A 99 6.79 11.60 3.22
C GLU A 99 6.89 10.46 4.25
N LYS A 100 5.85 10.28 5.07
CA LYS A 100 5.79 9.19 6.06
C LYS A 100 5.68 7.80 5.42
N ASN A 101 5.01 7.71 4.28
CA ASN A 101 4.67 6.42 3.68
C ASN A 101 5.51 6.04 2.46
N ARG A 102 6.24 6.97 1.83
CA ARG A 102 7.02 6.70 0.61
C ARG A 102 8.08 5.61 0.74
N VAL A 103 8.50 5.30 1.95
CA VAL A 103 9.46 4.22 2.23
C VAL A 103 8.88 2.83 1.95
N TYR A 104 7.55 2.70 1.95
CA TYR A 104 6.81 1.48 1.69
C TYR A 104 6.25 1.40 0.26
N GLU A 105 6.80 2.17 -0.66
CA GLU A 105 6.25 2.30 -2.03
C GLU A 105 6.20 0.98 -2.78
N ASP A 106 7.20 0.12 -2.62
CA ASP A 106 7.25 -1.18 -3.30
C ASP A 106 6.11 -2.08 -2.82
N PHE A 107 5.81 -2.07 -1.52
CA PHE A 107 4.64 -2.77 -1.00
C PHE A 107 3.33 -2.14 -1.49
N ALA A 108 3.23 -0.81 -1.52
CA ALA A 108 2.05 -0.12 -2.03
C ALA A 108 1.79 -0.47 -3.51
N ASN A 109 2.84 -0.51 -4.34
CA ASN A 109 2.72 -0.91 -5.74
C ASN A 109 2.20 -2.34 -5.88
N TRP A 110 2.77 -3.30 -5.14
CA TRP A 110 2.29 -4.67 -5.09
C TRP A 110 0.82 -4.75 -4.68
N PHE A 111 0.46 -4.09 -3.57
CA PHE A 111 -0.87 -4.14 -3.00
C PHE A 111 -1.94 -3.56 -3.95
N PHE A 112 -1.68 -2.39 -4.52
CA PHE A 112 -2.63 -1.74 -5.42
C PHE A 112 -2.75 -2.44 -6.76
N GLU A 113 -1.67 -2.97 -7.33
CA GLU A 113 -1.75 -3.81 -8.52
C GLU A 113 -2.64 -5.02 -8.27
N LYS A 114 -2.39 -5.77 -7.19
CA LYS A 114 -3.21 -6.93 -6.84
C LYS A 114 -4.68 -6.56 -6.62
N LYS A 115 -4.93 -5.44 -5.92
CA LYS A 115 -6.30 -4.96 -5.64
C LYS A 115 -7.05 -4.50 -6.88
N LEU A 116 -6.38 -3.85 -7.81
CA LEU A 116 -7.00 -3.21 -8.99
C LEU A 116 -7.01 -4.11 -10.23
N LEU A 117 -5.98 -4.94 -10.40
CA LEU A 117 -5.79 -5.79 -11.58
C LEU A 117 -6.02 -7.28 -11.28
N GLY A 118 -6.08 -7.67 -10.00
CA GLY A 118 -6.16 -9.06 -9.57
C GLY A 118 -4.79 -9.74 -9.41
N TYR A 119 -3.72 -9.15 -9.90
CA TYR A 119 -2.33 -9.66 -9.80
C TYR A 119 -1.34 -8.51 -9.68
N SER A 120 -0.12 -8.80 -9.17
CA SER A 120 1.00 -7.85 -9.19
C SER A 120 2.01 -8.28 -10.24
N TYR A 121 2.42 -7.33 -11.08
CA TYR A 121 3.38 -7.56 -12.18
C TYR A 121 4.72 -6.84 -11.97
N SER A 122 4.76 -5.76 -11.20
CA SER A 122 5.96 -4.95 -11.04
C SER A 122 6.84 -5.38 -9.87
N THR A 123 6.26 -5.99 -8.85
CA THR A 123 6.94 -6.29 -7.58
C THR A 123 6.48 -7.64 -7.03
N LYS A 124 7.43 -8.41 -6.46
CA LYS A 124 7.14 -9.65 -5.73
C LYS A 124 7.13 -9.36 -4.24
N LEU A 125 6.11 -9.85 -3.53
CA LEU A 125 5.94 -9.60 -2.10
C LEU A 125 7.16 -10.07 -1.29
N LYS A 126 7.69 -11.27 -1.59
CA LYS A 126 8.90 -11.78 -0.93
C LYS A 126 10.12 -10.86 -1.10
N SER A 127 10.24 -10.15 -2.24
CA SER A 127 11.35 -9.23 -2.48
C SER A 127 11.27 -7.96 -1.66
N VAL A 128 10.06 -7.52 -1.32
CA VAL A 128 9.83 -6.34 -0.47
C VAL A 128 10.33 -6.57 0.96
N PHE A 129 10.19 -7.82 1.45
CA PHE A 129 10.46 -8.19 2.85
C PHE A 129 11.71 -9.07 3.05
N SER A 130 12.47 -9.41 2.02
CA SER A 130 13.57 -10.38 2.03
C SER A 130 14.85 -9.93 2.75
N LYS A 131 14.78 -9.02 3.70
CA LYS A 131 16.00 -8.42 4.31
C LYS A 131 16.77 -9.34 5.26
N GLU A 132 16.14 -10.38 5.82
CA GLU A 132 16.75 -11.16 6.91
C GLU A 132 16.73 -12.68 6.71
N LYS A 133 15.81 -13.23 5.92
CA LYS A 133 15.67 -14.68 5.70
C LYS A 133 15.26 -14.99 4.26
N PRO A 134 15.61 -16.17 3.72
CA PRO A 134 15.15 -16.59 2.40
C PRO A 134 13.64 -16.86 2.44
N LEU A 135 12.84 -15.87 2.02
CA LEU A 135 11.40 -16.01 1.94
C LEU A 135 10.98 -16.83 0.73
N MET A 136 9.98 -17.66 0.92
CA MET A 136 9.30 -18.43 -0.11
C MET A 136 8.05 -17.72 -0.59
N ASN A 137 7.67 -17.90 -1.84
CA ASN A 137 6.35 -17.54 -2.35
C ASN A 137 5.40 -18.75 -2.27
N SER A 138 4.11 -18.54 -2.51
CA SER A 138 3.09 -19.59 -2.43
C SER A 138 3.38 -20.79 -3.33
N TYR A 139 3.90 -20.57 -4.53
CA TYR A 139 4.29 -21.64 -5.47
C TYR A 139 5.48 -22.45 -4.95
N GLU A 140 6.51 -21.79 -4.39
CA GLU A 140 7.66 -22.47 -3.80
C GLU A 140 7.25 -23.29 -2.55
N VAL A 141 6.29 -22.78 -1.77
CA VAL A 141 5.71 -23.53 -0.63
C VAL A 141 4.92 -24.74 -1.14
N GLU A 142 4.13 -24.59 -2.19
CA GLU A 142 3.39 -25.71 -2.78
C GLU A 142 4.33 -26.81 -3.27
N ALA A 143 5.44 -26.44 -3.90
CA ALA A 143 6.46 -27.36 -4.42
C ALA A 143 7.37 -27.99 -3.34
N SER A 144 7.33 -27.54 -2.09
CA SER A 144 8.13 -28.06 -0.99
C SER A 144 7.66 -29.45 -0.54
N GLU A 145 8.57 -30.21 0.06
CA GLU A 145 8.26 -31.52 0.62
C GLU A 145 7.60 -31.41 2.02
N ASN A 146 6.94 -32.49 2.44
CA ASN A 146 6.39 -32.57 3.79
C ASN A 146 7.51 -32.48 4.84
N ASN A 147 7.27 -31.71 5.90
CA ASN A 147 8.20 -31.34 6.97
C ASN A 147 9.26 -30.28 6.60
N ASP A 148 9.29 -29.78 5.37
CA ASP A 148 10.16 -28.64 5.04
C ASP A 148 9.81 -27.42 5.87
N ARG A 149 10.83 -26.66 6.24
CA ARG A 149 10.66 -25.38 6.91
C ARG A 149 10.22 -24.30 5.93
N ILE A 150 9.13 -23.66 6.24
CA ILE A 150 8.51 -22.61 5.45
C ILE A 150 8.71 -21.26 6.12
N TYR A 151 9.13 -20.27 5.33
CA TYR A 151 9.25 -18.86 5.69
C TYR A 151 8.53 -18.05 4.62
N MET A 152 7.39 -17.45 4.95
CA MET A 152 6.61 -16.72 3.95
C MET A 152 6.05 -15.44 4.52
N VAL A 153 5.98 -14.41 3.66
CA VAL A 153 5.18 -13.19 3.89
C VAL A 153 3.99 -13.21 2.97
N GLY A 154 2.81 -12.93 3.49
CA GLY A 154 1.58 -12.87 2.71
C GLY A 154 0.59 -11.89 3.29
N VAL A 155 -0.44 -11.60 2.51
CA VAL A 155 -1.58 -10.79 2.92
C VAL A 155 -2.72 -11.71 3.34
N VAL A 156 -3.28 -11.45 4.52
CA VAL A 156 -4.39 -12.22 5.07
C VAL A 156 -5.65 -11.99 4.27
N ASN A 157 -6.21 -13.06 3.72
CA ASN A 157 -7.52 -13.05 3.06
C ASN A 157 -8.63 -13.34 4.05
N ASP A 158 -8.38 -14.31 4.96
CA ASP A 158 -9.29 -14.67 6.03
C ASP A 158 -8.54 -15.28 7.22
N CYS A 159 -9.06 -15.12 8.42
CA CYS A 159 -8.50 -15.70 9.63
C CYS A 159 -9.60 -15.96 10.66
N PHE A 160 -9.76 -17.21 11.07
CA PHE A 160 -10.80 -17.58 12.04
C PHE A 160 -10.36 -18.67 13.01
N LYS A 161 -10.89 -18.58 14.22
CA LYS A 161 -10.63 -19.51 15.33
C LYS A 161 -11.61 -20.68 15.29
N ARG A 162 -11.11 -21.89 15.52
CA ARG A 162 -11.90 -23.12 15.60
C ARG A 162 -11.38 -24.04 16.71
N ARG A 163 -12.11 -25.13 16.95
CA ARG A 163 -11.67 -26.25 17.80
C ARG A 163 -11.56 -27.52 16.97
N SER A 164 -10.50 -28.27 17.20
CA SER A 164 -10.31 -29.60 16.63
C SER A 164 -11.23 -30.62 17.29
N ARG A 165 -11.36 -31.81 16.71
CA ARG A 165 -12.11 -32.92 17.32
C ARG A 165 -11.59 -33.29 18.71
N ASN A 166 -10.31 -33.11 18.96
CA ASN A 166 -9.66 -33.39 20.24
C ASN A 166 -9.76 -32.21 21.24
N GLY A 167 -10.57 -31.20 20.94
CA GLY A 167 -10.78 -30.02 21.80
C GLY A 167 -9.73 -28.93 21.73
N ASN A 168 -8.60 -29.15 21.03
CA ASN A 168 -7.54 -28.15 20.88
C ASN A 168 -8.02 -26.94 20.06
N GLN A 169 -7.66 -25.74 20.50
CA GLN A 169 -7.95 -24.52 19.76
C GLN A 169 -6.93 -24.33 18.63
N TYR A 170 -7.39 -23.85 17.49
CA TYR A 170 -6.54 -23.44 16.38
C TYR A 170 -7.11 -22.24 15.63
N ALA A 171 -6.24 -21.47 15.01
CA ALA A 171 -6.61 -20.49 14.01
C ALA A 171 -6.25 -21.03 12.62
N LYS A 172 -7.23 -21.03 11.71
CA LYS A 172 -6.99 -21.23 10.29
C LYS A 172 -6.74 -19.86 9.68
N ILE A 173 -5.61 -19.71 9.00
CA ILE A 173 -5.20 -18.48 8.32
C ILE A 173 -5.13 -18.78 6.83
N GLU A 174 -5.89 -18.04 6.06
CA GLU A 174 -5.75 -18.00 4.62
C GLU A 174 -5.00 -16.74 4.23
N MET A 175 -3.88 -16.91 3.55
CA MET A 175 -3.04 -15.81 3.10
C MET A 175 -2.67 -15.99 1.64
N SER A 176 -2.27 -14.90 0.98
CA SER A 176 -1.88 -14.93 -0.43
C SER A 176 -0.73 -14.00 -0.72
N ASP A 177 0.02 -14.33 -1.78
CA ASP A 177 0.95 -13.44 -2.45
C ASP A 177 0.49 -13.15 -3.89
N GLU A 178 1.39 -12.79 -4.80
CA GLU A 178 1.08 -12.55 -6.21
C GLU A 178 0.82 -13.82 -7.02
N LEU A 179 1.25 -14.98 -6.53
CA LEU A 179 1.21 -16.24 -7.27
C LEU A 179 0.07 -17.17 -6.85
N GLY A 180 -0.37 -17.09 -5.58
CA GLY A 180 -1.42 -17.99 -5.11
C GLY A 180 -1.83 -17.77 -3.67
N PHE A 181 -2.44 -18.82 -3.13
CA PHE A 181 -2.96 -18.86 -1.77
C PHE A 181 -2.20 -19.90 -0.95
N LEU A 182 -2.13 -19.67 0.35
CA LEU A 182 -1.61 -20.60 1.34
C LEU A 182 -2.61 -20.74 2.48
N HIS A 183 -2.81 -21.98 2.91
CA HIS A 183 -3.54 -22.28 4.14
C HIS A 183 -2.55 -22.58 5.26
N GLY A 184 -2.63 -21.78 6.31
CA GLY A 184 -1.83 -21.98 7.52
C GLY A 184 -2.71 -22.37 8.71
N MET A 185 -2.16 -23.15 9.63
CA MET A 185 -2.81 -23.56 10.86
C MET A 185 -1.90 -23.25 12.05
N LEU A 186 -2.31 -22.29 12.89
CA LEU A 186 -1.67 -21.98 14.17
C LEU A 186 -2.47 -22.67 15.27
N MET A 187 -1.89 -23.67 15.94
CA MET A 187 -2.63 -24.57 16.83
C MET A 187 -2.00 -24.66 18.21
N ASP A 188 -2.87 -24.71 19.21
CA ASP A 188 -2.48 -25.12 20.55
C ASP A 188 -2.32 -26.65 20.63
N THR A 189 -1.21 -27.08 21.18
CA THR A 189 -0.96 -28.47 21.55
C THR A 189 -0.76 -28.58 23.07
N GLN A 190 -0.79 -29.78 23.62
CA GLN A 190 -0.53 -29.98 25.05
C GLN A 190 0.84 -29.46 25.52
N ARG A 191 1.83 -29.43 24.61
CA ARG A 191 3.19 -28.99 24.92
C ARG A 191 3.50 -27.55 24.50
N GLN A 192 2.75 -27.02 23.55
CA GLN A 192 3.04 -25.71 22.93
C GLN A 192 1.71 -24.99 22.63
N PRO A 193 1.31 -24.01 23.46
CA PRO A 193 0.07 -23.25 23.26
C PRO A 193 0.30 -22.06 22.31
N LYS A 194 0.74 -22.32 21.06
CA LYS A 194 1.17 -21.30 20.09
C LYS A 194 0.11 -20.27 19.76
N LEU A 195 -1.16 -20.70 19.58
CA LEU A 195 -2.26 -19.76 19.33
C LEU A 195 -2.54 -18.90 20.55
N THR A 196 -2.53 -19.50 21.73
CA THR A 196 -2.75 -18.77 23.00
C THR A 196 -1.65 -17.74 23.24
N GLU A 197 -0.37 -18.11 23.01
CA GLU A 197 0.77 -17.19 23.12
C GLU A 197 0.66 -16.04 22.10
N PHE A 198 0.34 -16.34 20.84
CA PHE A 198 0.11 -15.33 19.81
C PHE A 198 -1.00 -14.35 20.23
N LEU A 199 -2.14 -14.85 20.72
CA LEU A 199 -3.25 -14.01 21.14
C LEU A 199 -2.88 -13.11 22.33
N GLN A 200 -2.13 -13.63 23.31
CA GLN A 200 -1.64 -12.83 24.45
C GLN A 200 -0.76 -11.67 23.99
N GLN A 201 0.16 -11.91 23.03
CA GLN A 201 1.04 -10.89 22.47
C GLN A 201 0.31 -9.86 21.60
N ASN A 202 -0.84 -10.21 21.03
CA ASN A 202 -1.60 -9.39 20.08
C ASN A 202 -2.97 -8.91 20.62
N ASN A 203 -3.07 -8.62 21.92
CA ASN A 203 -4.28 -8.11 22.57
C ASN A 203 -5.52 -8.99 22.32
N ASN A 204 -5.37 -10.29 22.32
CA ASN A 204 -6.39 -11.29 22.01
C ASN A 204 -7.05 -11.13 20.64
N THR A 205 -6.36 -10.54 19.68
CA THR A 205 -6.86 -10.35 18.31
C THR A 205 -6.13 -11.25 17.32
N LEU A 206 -6.89 -11.82 16.39
CA LEU A 206 -6.34 -12.52 15.22
C LEU A 206 -5.92 -11.51 14.15
N PRO A 207 -5.01 -11.90 13.22
CA PRO A 207 -4.67 -11.07 12.07
C PRO A 207 -5.94 -10.69 11.28
N LYS A 208 -6.07 -9.41 10.96
CA LYS A 208 -7.22 -8.90 10.22
C LYS A 208 -7.06 -9.14 8.72
N LYS A 209 -8.17 -9.20 8.01
CA LYS A 209 -8.16 -9.18 6.54
C LYS A 209 -7.37 -7.98 6.01
N GLU A 210 -6.60 -8.20 4.96
CA GLU A 210 -5.66 -7.26 4.36
C GLU A 210 -4.42 -6.92 5.24
N SER A 211 -4.26 -7.50 6.44
CA SER A 211 -2.99 -7.38 7.17
C SER A 211 -1.88 -8.17 6.48
N VAL A 212 -0.66 -7.67 6.58
CA VAL A 212 0.54 -8.39 6.15
C VAL A 212 1.10 -9.17 7.32
N ILE A 213 1.32 -10.45 7.12
CA ILE A 213 1.91 -11.33 8.13
C ILE A 213 3.13 -12.05 7.59
N TYR A 214 4.09 -12.27 8.46
CA TYR A 214 5.19 -13.21 8.28
C TYR A 214 4.87 -14.47 9.07
N ILE A 215 5.06 -15.62 8.45
CA ILE A 215 4.91 -16.92 9.11
C ILE A 215 6.19 -17.73 9.01
N GLU A 216 6.47 -18.50 10.07
CA GLU A 216 7.38 -19.62 10.06
C GLU A 216 6.58 -20.87 10.39
N GLY A 217 6.89 -21.98 9.73
CA GLY A 217 6.16 -23.22 9.96
C GLY A 217 6.78 -24.41 9.25
N ARG A 218 6.00 -25.48 9.18
CA ARG A 218 6.35 -26.71 8.48
C ARG A 218 5.24 -27.11 7.54
N LYS A 219 5.61 -27.52 6.33
CA LYS A 219 4.68 -28.08 5.35
C LYS A 219 4.12 -29.41 5.83
N SER A 220 2.83 -29.60 5.63
CA SER A 220 2.16 -30.89 5.76
C SER A 220 1.01 -30.94 4.75
N ASP A 221 1.21 -31.70 3.70
CA ASP A 221 0.29 -31.78 2.55
C ASP A 221 -0.04 -30.38 2.00
N ASP A 222 -1.31 -29.98 1.99
CA ASP A 222 -1.76 -28.69 1.45
C ASP A 222 -1.80 -27.57 2.50
N ILE A 223 -1.27 -27.79 3.71
CA ILE A 223 -1.28 -26.83 4.80
C ILE A 223 0.12 -26.58 5.34
N VAL A 224 0.31 -25.39 5.93
CA VAL A 224 1.49 -25.10 6.75
C VAL A 224 1.08 -25.08 8.22
N PHE A 225 1.64 -25.99 9.03
CA PHE A 225 1.56 -25.89 10.48
C PHE A 225 2.49 -24.77 10.95
N ILE A 226 1.89 -23.71 11.44
CA ILE A 226 2.59 -22.47 11.78
C ILE A 226 3.22 -22.61 13.17
N ASP A 227 4.50 -22.30 13.25
CA ASP A 227 5.27 -22.24 14.50
C ASP A 227 5.23 -20.84 15.11
N SER A 228 5.32 -19.80 14.29
CA SER A 228 5.24 -18.41 14.70
C SER A 228 4.59 -17.52 13.65
N VAL A 229 3.93 -16.45 14.12
CA VAL A 229 3.31 -15.41 13.29
C VAL A 229 3.78 -14.04 13.78
N SER A 230 4.19 -13.20 12.86
CA SER A 230 4.42 -11.77 13.12
C SER A 230 3.50 -10.94 12.23
N VAL A 231 2.79 -10.00 12.82
CA VAL A 231 1.91 -9.08 12.08
C VAL A 231 2.67 -7.79 11.83
N TYR A 232 2.77 -7.37 10.58
CA TYR A 232 3.32 -6.07 10.24
C TYR A 232 2.30 -4.96 10.49
N ASP A 233 2.79 -3.76 10.81
CA ASP A 233 1.93 -2.58 11.03
C ASP A 233 1.07 -2.29 9.78
N ASP A 234 -0.20 -2.00 9.98
CA ASP A 234 -1.17 -1.62 8.93
C ASP A 234 -0.75 -0.39 8.11
N LYS A 235 0.28 0.33 8.56
CA LYS A 235 0.79 1.56 7.92
C LYS A 235 1.81 1.34 6.82
N ILE A 236 2.14 0.09 6.48
CA ILE A 236 3.20 -0.19 5.49
C ILE A 236 2.84 0.13 4.03
N TYR A 237 1.63 0.54 3.75
CA TYR A 237 1.18 0.95 2.42
C TYR A 237 0.62 2.36 2.40
N MET A 238 0.75 3.01 1.24
CA MET A 238 0.31 4.38 1.04
C MET A 238 -1.15 4.47 0.63
N LYS A 239 -1.92 5.31 1.33
CA LYS A 239 -3.33 5.60 1.02
C LYS A 239 -3.53 7.06 0.61
N LEU A 240 -2.71 7.59 -0.28
CA LEU A 240 -2.86 8.99 -0.73
C LEU A 240 -4.17 9.25 -1.48
N SER A 241 -4.75 8.21 -2.10
CA SER A 241 -6.06 8.30 -2.75
C SER A 241 -7.23 8.42 -1.77
N ASP A 242 -7.05 8.03 -0.51
CA ASP A 242 -8.09 8.06 0.52
C ASP A 242 -8.12 9.42 1.28
N LEU A 243 -7.26 10.36 0.92
CA LEU A 243 -7.25 11.70 1.48
C LEU A 243 -8.43 12.49 0.93
N LYS A 244 -9.47 12.61 1.73
CA LYS A 244 -10.65 13.45 1.47
C LYS A 244 -10.49 14.83 2.09
#